data_2590bb76f60ffacc6c3ed6a5253d4ea2
#
_entry.id   2590bb76f60ffacc6c3ed6a5253d4ea2
#
_cell.length_a   1.000
_cell.length_b   1.000
_cell.length_c   1.000
_cell.angle_alpha   90.00
_cell.angle_beta   90.00
_cell.angle_gamma   90.00
#
_symmetry.space_group_name_H-M   'P 1'
#
loop_
_entity.id
_entity.type
_entity.pdbx_description
1 polymer ?
#
loop_
_entity_poly.entity_id
_entity_poly.type
_entity_poly.pdbx_seq_one_letter_code
_entity_poly.pdbx_strand_id
1 'polypeptide(L)'
;NTNKILDDAVYHHVEAKTQIKRIIAQWINGEMKGYCFGFEGPPGTGKTSLAKKGISKCLKDENGSDRPFAFIALGGSSNGSTLEGHSYTYVGSTWGRIVDILMETKCMNPIIYIDELDKVSKTENGKDIIGILTHLTDSTQNDEFCDKYFSGIKLDLSKVLFIFSYNDYNLLDPILADRIHRVKFTKLNKYEKIHIIN
;
A
#
# COMPACT_ATOMS: atom_id res chain seq x y z
N ASN A 1 7.16 -6.20 20.80
CA ASN A 1 7.38 -4.83 21.27
C ASN A 1 7.30 -3.84 20.09
N THR A 2 6.07 -3.59 19.63
CA THR A 2 5.73 -2.75 18.45
C THR A 2 6.35 -1.34 18.55
N ASN A 3 6.44 -0.77 19.78
CA ASN A 3 7.03 0.55 19.98
C ASN A 3 8.48 0.61 19.52
N LYS A 4 9.31 -0.34 20.01
CA LYS A 4 10.72 -0.39 19.66
C LYS A 4 10.93 -0.60 18.15
N ILE A 5 10.14 -1.48 17.53
CA ILE A 5 10.25 -1.77 16.10
C ILE A 5 9.96 -0.51 15.25
N LEU A 6 8.92 0.24 15.59
CA LEU A 6 8.58 1.48 14.86
C LEU A 6 9.59 2.60 15.13
N ASP A 7 10.17 2.65 16.34
CA ASP A 7 11.18 3.64 16.70
C ASP A 7 12.52 3.35 16.00
N ASP A 8 12.89 2.07 15.88
CA ASP A 8 14.08 1.63 15.15
C ASP A 8 13.94 1.82 13.62
N ALA A 9 12.69 1.77 13.09
CA ALA A 9 12.43 1.89 11.66
C ALA A 9 12.60 3.32 11.11
N VAL A 10 12.17 4.33 11.88
CA VAL A 10 12.22 5.75 11.48
C VAL A 10 12.36 6.63 12.72
N TYR A 11 13.31 7.56 12.65
CA TYR A 11 13.45 8.61 13.65
C TYR A 11 12.28 9.59 13.61
N HIS A 12 11.86 10.14 14.77
CA HIS A 12 10.77 11.11 14.86
C HIS A 12 9.36 10.56 14.49
N HIS A 13 8.45 11.38 14.03
CA HIS A 13 7.06 11.05 13.61
C HIS A 13 6.21 10.34 14.68
N VAL A 14 6.26 10.84 15.92
CA VAL A 14 5.54 10.23 17.07
C VAL A 14 4.05 10.10 16.83
N GLU A 15 3.41 11.12 16.24
CA GLU A 15 1.97 11.11 15.95
C GLU A 15 1.62 10.04 14.89
N ALA A 16 2.39 9.98 13.80
CA ALA A 16 2.21 8.97 12.76
C ALA A 16 2.38 7.55 13.31
N LYS A 17 3.42 7.31 14.11
CA LYS A 17 3.65 6.02 14.78
C LYS A 17 2.51 5.66 15.73
N THR A 18 1.97 6.63 16.47
CA THR A 18 0.84 6.41 17.38
C THR A 18 -0.43 6.03 16.63
N GLN A 19 -0.72 6.71 15.51
CA GLN A 19 -1.85 6.36 14.65
C GLN A 19 -1.68 4.95 14.06
N ILE A 20 -0.51 4.64 13.52
CA ILE A 20 -0.19 3.32 12.97
C ILE A 20 -0.37 2.22 14.02
N LYS A 21 0.09 2.42 15.26
CA LYS A 21 -0.10 1.47 16.37
C LYS A 21 -1.58 1.18 16.63
N ARG A 22 -2.40 2.24 16.67
CA ARG A 22 -3.84 2.10 16.91
C ARG A 22 -4.50 1.26 15.80
N ILE A 23 -4.17 1.56 14.55
CA ILE A 23 -4.76 0.87 13.40
C ILE A 23 -4.25 -0.57 13.30
N ILE A 24 -2.96 -0.83 13.55
CA ILE A 24 -2.44 -2.20 13.63
C ILE A 24 -3.15 -3.00 14.74
N ALA A 25 -3.35 -2.40 15.92
CA ALA A 25 -4.06 -3.06 17.01
C ALA A 25 -5.53 -3.35 16.66
N GLN A 26 -6.23 -2.40 16.03
CA GLN A 26 -7.59 -2.60 15.54
C GLN A 26 -7.65 -3.70 14.47
N TRP A 27 -6.70 -3.68 13.55
CA TRP A 27 -6.64 -4.66 12.47
C TRP A 27 -6.39 -6.08 12.99
N ILE A 28 -5.46 -6.26 13.93
CA ILE A 28 -5.21 -7.57 14.58
C ILE A 28 -6.44 -8.05 15.34
N ASN A 29 -7.13 -7.17 16.04
CA ASN A 29 -8.32 -7.51 16.83
C ASN A 29 -9.61 -7.65 15.99
N GLY A 30 -9.63 -7.08 14.77
CA GLY A 30 -10.80 -6.99 13.88
C GLY A 30 -10.67 -7.84 12.62
N GLU A 31 -10.25 -9.09 12.74
CA GLU A 31 -10.15 -10.06 11.63
C GLU A 31 -9.19 -9.70 10.49
N MET A 32 -8.40 -8.65 10.65
CA MET A 32 -7.40 -8.21 9.64
C MET A 32 -7.96 -7.91 8.24
N LYS A 33 -9.16 -7.36 8.15
CA LYS A 33 -9.81 -7.05 6.87
C LYS A 33 -10.09 -5.56 6.69
N GLY A 34 -10.06 -5.09 5.45
CA GLY A 34 -10.65 -3.82 5.02
C GLY A 34 -9.91 -2.55 5.42
N TYR A 35 -8.65 -2.62 5.85
CA TYR A 35 -7.89 -1.43 6.18
C TYR A 35 -6.88 -1.07 5.09
N CYS A 36 -6.86 0.21 4.70
CA CYS A 36 -5.80 0.79 3.91
C CYS A 36 -5.29 2.10 4.54
N PHE A 37 -3.98 2.30 4.47
CA PHE A 37 -3.33 3.50 4.99
C PHE A 37 -3.02 4.47 3.87
N GLY A 38 -3.08 5.76 4.18
CA GLY A 38 -2.57 6.82 3.34
C GLY A 38 -1.46 7.58 4.05
N PHE A 39 -0.25 7.41 3.61
CA PHE A 39 0.93 8.11 4.12
C PHE A 39 1.11 9.41 3.38
N GLU A 40 0.69 10.51 3.99
CA GLU A 40 0.77 11.85 3.45
C GLU A 40 2.01 12.58 3.93
N GLY A 41 2.72 13.21 3.02
CA GLY A 41 3.83 14.08 3.36
C GLY A 41 4.90 14.15 2.28
N PRO A 42 5.85 15.10 2.41
CA PRO A 42 6.88 15.32 1.42
C PRO A 42 7.81 14.11 1.24
N PRO A 43 8.51 14.02 0.10
CA PRO A 43 9.49 12.96 -0.12
C PRO A 43 10.62 13.03 0.92
N GLY A 44 11.25 11.88 1.19
CA GLY A 44 12.38 11.80 2.12
C GLY A 44 12.02 11.89 3.60
N THR A 45 10.74 11.73 3.98
CA THR A 45 10.30 11.70 5.38
C THR A 45 10.27 10.30 6.02
N GLY A 46 10.71 9.26 5.29
CA GLY A 46 10.79 7.90 5.82
C GLY A 46 9.51 7.08 5.70
N LYS A 47 8.51 7.51 4.90
CA LYS A 47 7.25 6.77 4.68
C LYS A 47 7.48 5.31 4.30
N THR A 48 8.25 5.08 3.25
CA THR A 48 8.57 3.73 2.75
C THR A 48 9.36 2.91 3.77
N SER A 49 10.31 3.54 4.48
CA SER A 49 11.10 2.88 5.51
C SER A 49 10.23 2.42 6.68
N LEU A 50 9.28 3.25 7.10
CA LEU A 50 8.35 2.90 8.17
C LEU A 50 7.42 1.75 7.76
N ALA A 51 6.94 1.74 6.52
CA ALA A 51 6.14 0.63 6.01
C ALA A 51 6.95 -0.67 5.94
N LYS A 52 8.13 -0.63 5.30
CA LYS A 52 8.96 -1.81 5.05
C LYS A 52 9.66 -2.35 6.30
N LYS A 53 10.24 -1.47 7.13
CA LYS A 53 11.04 -1.88 8.29
C LYS A 53 10.26 -1.85 9.60
N GLY A 54 9.17 -1.10 9.66
CA GLY A 54 8.31 -0.96 10.82
C GLY A 54 7.11 -1.89 10.75
N ILE A 55 6.15 -1.59 9.87
CA ILE A 55 4.87 -2.30 9.83
C ILE A 55 5.06 -3.78 9.47
N SER A 56 5.90 -4.10 8.48
CA SER A 56 6.21 -5.50 8.11
C SER A 56 6.72 -6.32 9.29
N LYS A 57 7.59 -5.76 10.11
CA LYS A 57 8.11 -6.43 11.30
C LYS A 57 7.13 -6.51 12.47
N CYS A 58 6.15 -5.60 12.54
CA CYS A 58 5.10 -5.64 13.55
C CYS A 58 4.05 -6.72 13.25
N LEU A 59 3.88 -7.05 11.97
CA LEU A 59 2.91 -8.02 11.48
C LEU A 59 3.66 -9.30 11.11
N LYS A 60 3.69 -10.25 12.03
CA LYS A 60 4.30 -11.56 11.78
C LYS A 60 3.34 -12.47 11.06
N ASP A 61 3.88 -13.35 10.20
CA ASP A 61 3.15 -14.48 9.65
C ASP A 61 3.00 -15.61 10.68
N GLU A 62 2.32 -16.70 10.30
CA GLU A 62 2.10 -17.87 11.16
C GLU A 62 3.40 -18.57 11.57
N ASN A 63 4.49 -18.38 10.80
CA ASN A 63 5.81 -18.94 11.06
C ASN A 63 6.71 -17.99 11.88
N GLY A 64 6.19 -16.83 12.28
CA GLY A 64 6.94 -15.80 13.02
C GLY A 64 7.88 -14.97 12.14
N SER A 65 7.83 -15.12 10.80
CA SER A 65 8.58 -14.30 9.85
C SER A 65 7.94 -12.94 9.65
N ASP A 66 8.71 -11.95 9.20
CA ASP A 66 8.19 -10.63 8.86
C ASP A 66 7.21 -10.74 7.69
N ARG A 67 6.09 -10.00 7.77
CA ARG A 67 5.10 -10.03 6.70
C ARG A 67 5.71 -9.54 5.39
N PRO A 68 5.54 -10.28 4.27
CA PRO A 68 6.09 -9.88 2.97
C PRO A 68 5.67 -8.47 2.57
N PHE A 69 6.61 -7.72 2.00
CA PHE A 69 6.42 -6.33 1.57
C PHE A 69 6.73 -6.22 0.08
N ALA A 70 5.81 -5.65 -0.68
CA ALA A 70 5.98 -5.34 -2.08
C ALA A 70 5.77 -3.85 -2.37
N PHE A 71 6.43 -3.33 -3.40
CA PHE A 71 6.40 -1.94 -3.79
C PHE A 71 5.86 -1.79 -5.22
N ILE A 72 4.94 -0.84 -5.41
CA ILE A 72 4.42 -0.42 -6.71
C ILE A 72 4.58 1.09 -6.82
N ALA A 73 5.24 1.58 -7.87
CA ALA A 73 5.29 3.00 -8.20
C ALA A 73 4.26 3.31 -9.31
N LEU A 74 3.31 4.20 -9.03
CA LEU A 74 2.29 4.62 -10.01
C LEU A 74 2.75 5.78 -10.90
N GLY A 75 3.75 6.55 -10.48
CA GLY A 75 4.20 7.76 -11.20
C GLY A 75 4.74 7.54 -12.61
N GLY A 76 4.94 6.30 -13.03
CA GLY A 76 5.31 5.93 -14.41
C GLY A 76 4.29 5.01 -15.10
N SER A 77 3.20 4.67 -14.41
CA SER A 77 2.19 3.74 -14.93
C SER A 77 1.27 4.45 -15.91
N SER A 78 1.15 3.89 -17.09
CA SER A 78 0.38 4.51 -18.19
C SER A 78 -1.07 4.05 -18.23
N ASN A 79 -1.42 2.89 -17.65
CA ASN A 79 -2.78 2.34 -17.69
C ASN A 79 -3.03 1.28 -16.60
N GLY A 80 -4.29 0.87 -16.45
CA GLY A 80 -4.73 -0.13 -15.48
C GLY A 80 -4.17 -1.53 -15.72
N SER A 81 -3.75 -1.87 -16.94
CA SER A 81 -3.18 -3.19 -17.26
C SER A 81 -1.88 -3.48 -16.49
N THR A 82 -1.19 -2.45 -16.01
CA THR A 82 -0.05 -2.62 -15.10
C THR A 82 -0.46 -3.37 -13.82
N LEU A 83 -1.65 -3.14 -13.31
CA LEU A 83 -2.16 -3.76 -12.08
C LEU A 83 -2.90 -5.08 -12.33
N GLU A 84 -3.79 -5.12 -13.33
CA GLU A 84 -4.70 -6.23 -13.61
C GLU A 84 -4.26 -7.14 -14.76
N GLY A 85 -3.18 -6.80 -15.48
CA GLY A 85 -2.74 -7.54 -16.66
C GLY A 85 -3.57 -7.25 -17.93
N HIS A 86 -3.31 -8.03 -18.96
CA HIS A 86 -3.99 -7.97 -20.25
C HIS A 86 -4.76 -9.27 -20.49
N SER A 87 -5.85 -9.19 -21.24
CA SER A 87 -6.56 -10.40 -21.66
C SER A 87 -5.60 -11.35 -22.38
N TYR A 88 -5.64 -12.63 -22.05
CA TYR A 88 -4.80 -13.69 -22.63
C TYR A 88 -4.97 -13.84 -24.16
N THR A 89 -6.00 -13.25 -24.74
CA THR A 89 -6.25 -13.28 -26.17
C THR A 89 -5.32 -12.36 -26.98
N TYR A 90 -4.61 -11.44 -26.34
CA TYR A 90 -3.68 -10.53 -27.03
C TYR A 90 -2.27 -11.12 -27.10
N VAL A 91 -1.61 -10.96 -28.25
CA VAL A 91 -0.21 -11.35 -28.43
C VAL A 91 0.68 -10.53 -27.48
N GLY A 92 1.52 -11.21 -26.71
CA GLY A 92 2.39 -10.57 -25.71
C GLY A 92 1.67 -10.20 -24.41
N SER A 93 0.46 -10.71 -24.18
CA SER A 93 -0.26 -10.49 -22.94
C SER A 93 0.46 -11.13 -21.75
N THR A 94 0.33 -10.49 -20.59
CA THR A 94 0.87 -10.97 -19.32
C THR A 94 -0.09 -10.61 -18.19
N TRP A 95 0.07 -11.28 -17.06
CA TRP A 95 -0.65 -10.93 -15.82
C TRP A 95 -0.18 -9.59 -15.24
N GLY A 96 -0.98 -9.04 -14.33
CA GLY A 96 -0.71 -7.77 -13.69
C GLY A 96 0.23 -7.88 -12.49
N ARG A 97 0.68 -6.71 -12.01
CA ARG A 97 1.61 -6.61 -10.89
C ARG A 97 1.05 -7.16 -9.57
N ILE A 98 -0.27 -7.14 -9.38
CA ILE A 98 -0.89 -7.71 -8.18
C ILE A 98 -0.63 -9.22 -8.11
N VAL A 99 -0.92 -9.96 -9.19
CA VAL A 99 -0.66 -11.40 -9.25
C VAL A 99 0.83 -11.72 -9.14
N ASP A 100 1.66 -10.93 -9.81
CA ASP A 100 3.11 -11.06 -9.77
C ASP A 100 3.65 -10.98 -8.32
N ILE A 101 3.16 -10.02 -7.54
CA ILE A 101 3.49 -9.89 -6.11
C ILE A 101 3.05 -11.12 -5.30
N LEU A 102 1.84 -11.62 -5.53
CA LEU A 102 1.37 -12.81 -4.83
C LEU A 102 2.24 -14.04 -5.12
N MET A 103 2.67 -14.20 -6.38
CA MET A 103 3.58 -15.28 -6.79
C MET A 103 4.98 -15.11 -6.21
N GLU A 104 5.54 -13.90 -6.24
CA GLU A 104 6.87 -13.60 -5.68
C GLU A 104 6.91 -13.83 -4.17
N THR A 105 5.89 -13.35 -3.47
CA THR A 105 5.82 -13.42 -2.00
C THR A 105 5.34 -14.77 -1.49
N LYS A 106 4.68 -15.56 -2.33
CA LYS A 106 3.98 -16.80 -1.97
C LYS A 106 3.04 -16.65 -0.79
N CYS A 107 2.38 -15.49 -0.73
CA CYS A 107 1.59 -15.04 0.41
C CYS A 107 0.34 -14.30 -0.10
N MET A 108 -0.85 -14.67 0.41
CA MET A 108 -2.12 -14.05 0.04
C MET A 108 -2.46 -12.81 0.87
N ASN A 109 -1.63 -12.47 1.85
CA ASN A 109 -1.82 -11.31 2.73
C ASN A 109 -0.55 -10.44 2.86
N PRO A 110 0.17 -10.14 1.76
CA PRO A 110 1.35 -9.27 1.81
C PRO A 110 0.97 -7.83 2.17
N ILE A 111 1.96 -7.00 2.47
CA ILE A 111 1.84 -5.56 2.49
C ILE A 111 2.18 -5.06 1.09
N ILE A 112 1.24 -4.36 0.44
CA ILE A 112 1.47 -3.73 -0.86
C ILE A 112 1.53 -2.22 -0.67
N TYR A 113 2.72 -1.66 -0.86
CA TYR A 113 2.97 -0.22 -0.78
C TYR A 113 2.90 0.39 -2.17
N ILE A 114 1.97 1.31 -2.36
CA ILE A 114 1.69 1.97 -3.63
C ILE A 114 2.09 3.44 -3.52
N ASP A 115 3.15 3.82 -4.23
CA ASP A 115 3.72 5.17 -4.17
C ASP A 115 3.18 6.08 -5.28
N GLU A 116 3.24 7.39 -5.02
CA GLU A 116 2.89 8.45 -5.95
C GLU A 116 1.42 8.43 -6.40
N LEU A 117 0.49 8.12 -5.49
CA LEU A 117 -0.95 8.08 -5.79
C LEU A 117 -1.49 9.42 -6.33
N ASP A 118 -0.96 10.55 -5.85
CA ASP A 118 -1.32 11.89 -6.29
C ASP A 118 -0.80 12.26 -7.69
N LYS A 119 0.06 11.44 -8.28
CA LYS A 119 0.59 11.62 -9.64
C LYS A 119 -0.15 10.82 -10.71
N VAL A 120 -1.14 10.01 -10.31
CA VAL A 120 -2.00 9.33 -11.28
C VAL A 120 -2.73 10.36 -12.11
N SER A 121 -2.60 10.24 -13.44
CA SER A 121 -3.15 11.23 -14.36
C SER A 121 -4.69 11.27 -14.28
N LYS A 122 -5.26 12.44 -14.58
CA LYS A 122 -6.72 12.62 -14.72
C LYS A 122 -7.26 12.19 -16.09
N THR A 123 -6.43 11.55 -16.90
CA THR A 123 -6.81 10.96 -18.20
C THR A 123 -7.64 9.69 -18.01
N GLU A 124 -8.22 9.16 -19.08
CA GLU A 124 -8.96 7.89 -19.03
C GLU A 124 -8.11 6.75 -18.45
N ASN A 125 -6.85 6.66 -18.84
CA ASN A 125 -5.92 5.65 -18.30
C ASN A 125 -5.72 5.78 -16.78
N GLY A 126 -5.66 6.99 -16.26
CA GLY A 126 -5.58 7.24 -14.82
C GLY A 126 -6.88 6.90 -14.10
N LYS A 127 -8.03 7.12 -14.73
CA LYS A 127 -9.33 6.70 -14.19
C LYS A 127 -9.43 5.18 -14.07
N ASP A 128 -8.89 4.44 -15.05
CA ASP A 128 -8.82 2.98 -14.97
C ASP A 128 -8.02 2.52 -13.75
N ILE A 129 -6.85 3.12 -13.50
CA ILE A 129 -6.03 2.83 -12.32
C ILE A 129 -6.81 3.11 -11.03
N ILE A 130 -7.44 4.27 -10.93
CA ILE A 130 -8.27 4.64 -9.76
C ILE A 130 -9.43 3.67 -9.57
N GLY A 131 -10.10 3.26 -10.64
CA GLY A 131 -11.18 2.27 -10.60
C GLY A 131 -10.72 0.94 -10.01
N ILE A 132 -9.56 0.45 -10.43
CA ILE A 132 -8.94 -0.78 -9.91
C ILE A 132 -8.60 -0.62 -8.43
N LEU A 133 -7.94 0.47 -8.04
CA LEU A 133 -7.58 0.72 -6.64
C LEU A 133 -8.81 0.88 -5.75
N THR A 134 -9.87 1.49 -6.26
CA THR A 134 -11.16 1.59 -5.56
C THR A 134 -11.76 0.20 -5.30
N HIS A 135 -11.72 -0.69 -6.28
CA HIS A 135 -12.16 -2.07 -6.12
C HIS A 135 -11.30 -2.84 -5.10
N LEU A 136 -9.98 -2.71 -5.17
CA LEU A 136 -9.04 -3.37 -4.24
C LEU A 136 -9.20 -2.90 -2.79
N THR A 137 -9.64 -1.67 -2.57
CA THR A 137 -9.85 -1.09 -1.22
C THR A 137 -11.26 -1.27 -0.69
N ASP A 138 -12.18 -1.79 -1.51
CA ASP A 138 -13.56 -2.06 -1.11
C ASP A 138 -13.66 -3.41 -0.41
N SER A 139 -13.94 -3.41 0.89
CA SER A 139 -14.06 -4.63 1.69
C SER A 139 -15.24 -5.54 1.26
N THR A 140 -16.16 -5.04 0.44
CA THR A 140 -17.28 -5.82 -0.10
C THR A 140 -16.99 -6.50 -1.43
N GLN A 141 -15.87 -6.18 -2.06
CA GLN A 141 -15.52 -6.64 -3.42
C GLN A 141 -14.09 -7.18 -3.54
N ASN A 142 -13.20 -6.86 -2.60
CA ASN A 142 -11.78 -7.19 -2.70
C ASN A 142 -11.46 -8.68 -2.48
N ASP A 143 -12.42 -9.48 -2.10
CA ASP A 143 -12.33 -10.95 -2.05
C ASP A 143 -12.61 -11.62 -3.42
N GLU A 144 -13.00 -10.84 -4.42
CA GLU A 144 -13.32 -11.32 -5.76
C GLU A 144 -12.45 -10.65 -6.87
N PHE A 145 -11.22 -10.29 -6.56
CA PHE A 145 -10.31 -9.70 -7.56
C PHE A 145 -10.02 -10.69 -8.69
N CYS A 146 -10.16 -10.24 -9.94
CA CYS A 146 -9.84 -11.01 -11.13
C CYS A 146 -8.77 -10.31 -11.95
N ASP A 147 -7.64 -10.98 -12.16
CA ASP A 147 -6.65 -10.55 -13.15
C ASP A 147 -7.16 -10.87 -14.56
N LYS A 148 -6.96 -9.95 -15.50
CA LYS A 148 -7.46 -10.09 -16.88
C LYS A 148 -6.80 -11.24 -17.65
N TYR A 149 -5.56 -11.57 -17.32
CA TYR A 149 -4.87 -12.70 -17.92
C TYR A 149 -5.43 -14.03 -17.40
N PHE A 150 -5.72 -14.13 -16.12
CA PHE A 150 -6.32 -15.30 -15.48
C PHE A 150 -7.85 -15.16 -15.36
N SER A 151 -8.49 -14.84 -16.48
CA SER A 151 -9.95 -14.67 -16.53
C SER A 151 -10.70 -15.83 -15.88
N GLY A 152 -11.61 -15.50 -14.97
CA GLY A 152 -12.43 -16.48 -14.25
C GLY A 152 -11.84 -17.00 -12.95
N ILE A 153 -10.60 -16.67 -12.61
CA ILE A 153 -9.99 -17.00 -11.31
C ILE A 153 -10.16 -15.81 -10.36
N LYS A 154 -10.95 -16.02 -9.31
CA LYS A 154 -11.13 -15.02 -8.25
C LYS A 154 -10.04 -15.18 -7.19
N LEU A 155 -9.39 -14.08 -6.82
CA LEU A 155 -8.37 -14.00 -5.79
C LEU A 155 -8.91 -13.21 -4.60
N ASP A 156 -8.84 -13.77 -3.42
CA ASP A 156 -9.22 -13.10 -2.17
C ASP A 156 -8.08 -12.19 -1.69
N LEU A 157 -8.23 -10.89 -1.91
CA LEU A 157 -7.30 -9.85 -1.46
C LEU A 157 -7.77 -9.14 -0.19
N SER A 158 -8.82 -9.62 0.49
CA SER A 158 -9.40 -8.99 1.67
C SER A 158 -8.42 -8.86 2.84
N LYS A 159 -7.39 -9.70 2.87
CA LYS A 159 -6.34 -9.70 3.91
C LYS A 159 -5.05 -8.99 3.50
N VAL A 160 -4.98 -8.45 2.28
CA VAL A 160 -3.85 -7.62 1.84
C VAL A 160 -3.91 -6.28 2.56
N LEU A 161 -2.77 -5.83 3.08
CA LEU A 161 -2.65 -4.48 3.64
C LEU A 161 -2.14 -3.53 2.57
N PHE A 162 -3.02 -2.67 2.09
CA PHE A 162 -2.65 -1.61 1.16
C PHE A 162 -2.17 -0.36 1.91
N ILE A 163 -1.00 0.15 1.51
CA ILE A 163 -0.44 1.41 2.02
C ILE A 163 -0.18 2.31 0.83
N PHE A 164 -0.92 3.40 0.74
CA PHE A 164 -0.75 4.43 -0.28
C PHE A 164 0.18 5.52 0.20
N SER A 165 1.04 6.04 -0.68
CA SER A 165 1.86 7.20 -0.41
C SER A 165 1.57 8.31 -1.41
N TYR A 166 1.46 9.53 -0.91
CA TYR A 166 1.18 10.75 -1.68
C TYR A 166 1.71 11.99 -0.95
N ASN A 167 1.88 13.08 -1.68
CA ASN A 167 2.34 14.34 -1.12
C ASN A 167 1.17 15.25 -0.71
N ASP A 168 0.12 15.30 -1.54
CA ASP A 168 -1.04 16.17 -1.34
C ASP A 168 -2.35 15.39 -1.42
N TYR A 169 -3.07 15.34 -0.29
CA TYR A 169 -4.37 14.70 -0.17
C TYR A 169 -5.43 15.27 -1.11
N ASN A 170 -5.37 16.59 -1.38
CA ASN A 170 -6.37 17.25 -2.23
C ASN A 170 -6.29 16.86 -3.71
N LEU A 171 -5.21 16.21 -4.12
CA LEU A 171 -5.05 15.71 -5.49
C LEU A 171 -5.60 14.29 -5.69
N LEU A 172 -5.99 13.62 -4.60
CA LEU A 172 -6.54 12.27 -4.64
C LEU A 172 -7.96 12.26 -5.19
N ASP A 173 -8.34 11.14 -5.78
CA ASP A 173 -9.74 10.88 -6.09
C ASP A 173 -10.57 10.82 -4.80
N PRO A 174 -11.72 11.50 -4.72
CA PRO A 174 -12.51 11.59 -3.49
C PRO A 174 -12.99 10.22 -2.98
N ILE A 175 -13.39 9.31 -3.86
CA ILE A 175 -13.91 7.99 -3.48
C ILE A 175 -12.80 7.16 -2.84
N LEU A 176 -11.61 7.19 -3.42
CA LEU A 176 -10.46 6.48 -2.89
C LEU A 176 -9.96 7.13 -1.58
N ALA A 177 -9.97 8.47 -1.52
CA ALA A 177 -9.56 9.23 -0.34
C ALA A 177 -10.41 8.91 0.90
N ASP A 178 -11.73 8.72 0.74
CA ASP A 178 -12.65 8.37 1.83
C ASP A 178 -12.38 6.99 2.45
N ARG A 179 -11.74 6.10 1.71
CA ARG A 179 -11.42 4.74 2.17
C ARG A 179 -10.06 4.63 2.85
N ILE A 180 -9.25 5.69 2.78
CA ILE A 180 -7.87 5.70 3.26
C ILE A 180 -7.78 6.28 4.67
N HIS A 181 -7.22 5.50 5.60
CA HIS A 181 -6.83 6.01 6.92
C HIS A 181 -5.59 6.89 6.80
N ARG A 182 -5.78 8.20 6.88
CA ARG A 182 -4.75 9.21 6.67
C ARG A 182 -3.76 9.27 7.83
N VAL A 183 -2.49 9.11 7.52
CA VAL A 183 -1.36 9.26 8.44
C VAL A 183 -0.43 10.34 7.92
N LYS A 184 -0.28 11.44 8.66
CA LYS A 184 0.53 12.59 8.24
C LYS A 184 1.97 12.46 8.68
N PHE A 185 2.89 12.73 7.74
CA PHE A 185 4.32 12.85 7.96
C PHE A 185 4.73 14.31 7.76
N THR A 186 5.26 14.92 8.79
CA THR A 186 5.75 16.30 8.73
C THR A 186 7.16 16.34 8.15
N LYS A 187 7.51 17.48 7.54
CA LYS A 187 8.86 17.70 7.05
C LYS A 187 9.83 17.73 8.22
N LEU A 188 10.88 16.92 8.13
CA LEU A 188 11.96 16.93 9.13
C LEU A 188 12.69 18.28 9.12
N ASN A 189 12.93 18.82 10.30
CA ASN A 189 13.73 20.03 10.46
C ASN A 189 15.23 19.73 10.27
N LYS A 190 16.07 20.78 10.28
CA LYS A 190 17.51 20.63 10.02
C LYS A 190 18.22 19.78 11.09
N TYR A 191 17.82 19.92 12.34
CA TYR A 191 18.42 19.16 13.47
C TYR A 191 18.04 17.67 13.41
N GLU A 192 16.79 17.37 13.09
CA GLU A 192 16.28 16.00 12.91
C GLU A 192 16.98 15.27 11.75
N LYS A 193 17.26 15.98 10.65
CA LYS A 193 18.04 15.42 9.53
C LYS A 193 19.47 15.09 9.89
N ILE A 194 20.14 15.96 10.67
CA ILE A 194 21.52 15.74 11.13
C ILE A 194 21.57 14.47 12.02
N HIS A 195 20.56 14.26 12.86
CA HIS A 195 20.51 13.10 13.74
C HIS A 195 20.30 11.76 13.01
N ILE A 196 19.78 11.78 11.80
CA ILE A 196 19.60 10.58 10.97
C ILE A 196 20.91 10.22 10.23
N ILE A 197 21.78 11.19 10.01
CA ILE A 197 23.04 11.02 9.24
C ILE A 197 24.18 10.49 10.15
N ASN A 198 24.13 10.74 11.44
CA ASN A 198 25.06 10.24 12.45
C ASN A 198 24.61 8.89 13.01
#